data_cf540a5c91387f556dc4b432836bdcb0
#
_entry.id   cf540a5c91387f556dc4b432836bdcb0
#
_cell.length_a   1.000
_cell.length_b   1.000
_cell.length_c   1.000
_cell.angle_alpha   90.00
_cell.angle_beta   90.00
_cell.angle_gamma   90.00
#
_symmetry.space_group_name_H-M   'P 1'
#
loop_
_entity.id
_entity.type
_entity.pdbx_description
1 polymer ?
#
loop_
_entity_poly.entity_id
_entity_poly.type
_entity_poly.pdbx_seq_one_letter_code
_entity_poly.pdbx_strand_id
1 'polypeptide(L)'
;CEKIMENTAEFDIYTDGGVNEAYRNLFASNNLSKCKEMILYKDFDNEALIRHDASMHVFAYTTNLSRSLMESYLVKKDEKAVPFSSVENYQTKTFIETFADRDPRYAQTFMYPGYIRPGDAKPFVPNMNLGAIRR
;
A
#
# COMPACT_ATOMS: atom_id res chain seq x y z
N CYS A 1 -0.49 19.82 -16.18
CA CYS A 1 -1.43 18.94 -15.41
C CYS A 1 -2.89 19.20 -15.79
N GLU A 2 -3.38 20.46 -15.84
CA GLU A 2 -4.80 20.76 -16.13
C GLU A 2 -5.30 20.12 -17.42
N LYS A 3 -4.57 20.25 -18.54
CA LYS A 3 -4.94 19.63 -19.83
C LYS A 3 -5.08 18.09 -19.77
N ILE A 4 -4.33 17.42 -18.91
CA ILE A 4 -4.46 15.97 -18.72
C ILE A 4 -5.74 15.67 -17.96
N MET A 5 -6.04 16.44 -16.91
CA MET A 5 -7.25 16.27 -16.10
C MET A 5 -8.55 16.61 -16.85
N GLU A 6 -8.45 17.46 -17.89
CA GLU A 6 -9.59 17.79 -18.76
C GLU A 6 -9.89 16.68 -19.79
N ASN A 7 -8.89 15.86 -20.14
CA ASN A 7 -9.06 14.78 -21.12
C ASN A 7 -9.47 13.46 -20.46
N THR A 8 -10.66 13.41 -19.90
CA THR A 8 -11.22 12.24 -19.23
C THR A 8 -11.47 11.03 -20.14
N ALA A 9 -11.42 11.22 -21.47
CA ALA A 9 -11.51 10.13 -22.42
C ALA A 9 -10.27 9.22 -22.36
N GLU A 10 -9.08 9.80 -22.18
CA GLU A 10 -7.81 9.09 -22.13
C GLU A 10 -7.27 8.90 -20.71
N PHE A 11 -7.51 9.89 -19.82
CA PHE A 11 -6.97 9.89 -18.46
C PHE A 11 -8.09 10.01 -17.43
N ASP A 12 -8.02 9.19 -16.39
CA ASP A 12 -8.98 9.22 -15.29
C ASP A 12 -8.37 8.58 -14.06
N ILE A 13 -8.91 8.91 -12.88
CA ILE A 13 -8.48 8.30 -11.62
C ILE A 13 -9.03 6.87 -11.54
N TYR A 14 -8.18 5.93 -11.14
CA TYR A 14 -8.58 4.55 -10.94
C TYR A 14 -9.41 4.39 -9.65
N THR A 15 -10.62 3.89 -9.77
CA THR A 15 -11.58 3.79 -8.66
C THR A 15 -12.10 2.38 -8.39
N ASP A 16 -11.64 1.37 -9.13
CA ASP A 16 -12.13 0.00 -9.00
C ASP A 16 -11.77 -0.60 -7.62
N GLY A 17 -12.80 -1.00 -6.88
CA GLY A 17 -12.69 -1.46 -5.51
C GLY A 17 -12.96 -0.36 -4.46
N GLY A 18 -13.23 0.87 -4.91
CA GLY A 18 -13.56 2.00 -4.04
C GLY A 18 -12.40 2.43 -3.14
N VAL A 19 -12.72 3.28 -2.17
CA VAL A 19 -11.73 3.97 -1.30
C VAL A 19 -10.79 3.00 -0.57
N ASN A 20 -11.25 1.80 -0.25
CA ASN A 20 -10.50 0.86 0.57
C ASN A 20 -9.61 -0.10 -0.24
N GLU A 21 -9.76 -0.17 -1.55
CA GLU A 21 -9.04 -1.15 -2.38
C GLU A 21 -8.46 -0.58 -3.66
N ALA A 22 -8.99 0.54 -4.18
CA ALA A 22 -8.60 1.07 -5.49
C ALA A 22 -7.09 1.32 -5.59
N TYR A 23 -6.48 1.87 -4.57
CA TYR A 23 -5.05 2.15 -4.55
C TYR A 23 -4.21 0.86 -4.64
N ARG A 24 -4.59 -0.19 -3.90
CA ARG A 24 -3.94 -1.50 -4.01
C ARG A 24 -4.15 -2.12 -5.37
N ASN A 25 -5.39 -2.13 -5.85
CA ASN A 25 -5.77 -2.76 -7.12
C ASN A 25 -5.02 -2.14 -8.29
N LEU A 26 -4.83 -0.82 -8.29
CA LEU A 26 -4.02 -0.12 -9.27
C LEU A 26 -2.61 -0.71 -9.35
N PHE A 27 -1.91 -0.83 -8.21
CA PHE A 27 -0.52 -1.32 -8.17
C PHE A 27 -0.39 -2.85 -8.23
N ALA A 28 -1.46 -3.59 -7.95
CA ALA A 28 -1.48 -5.05 -8.06
C ALA A 28 -2.00 -5.55 -9.42
N SER A 29 -2.36 -4.65 -10.31
CA SER A 29 -2.85 -5.01 -11.64
C SER A 29 -1.76 -5.69 -12.48
N ASN A 30 -2.10 -6.83 -13.07
CA ASN A 30 -1.23 -7.53 -14.02
C ASN A 30 -1.26 -6.92 -15.43
N ASN A 31 -2.16 -6.00 -15.69
CA ASN A 31 -2.29 -5.34 -16.99
C ASN A 31 -2.67 -3.87 -16.81
N LEU A 32 -1.72 -3.00 -17.01
CA LEU A 32 -1.88 -1.55 -16.87
C LEU A 32 -2.29 -0.86 -18.18
N SER A 33 -2.33 -1.58 -19.32
CA SER A 33 -2.63 -0.99 -20.63
C SER A 33 -4.03 -0.36 -20.74
N LYS A 34 -4.96 -0.80 -19.87
CA LYS A 34 -6.33 -0.27 -19.82
C LYS A 34 -6.56 0.69 -18.65
N CYS A 35 -5.53 0.94 -17.85
CA CYS A 35 -5.65 1.81 -16.70
C CYS A 35 -5.41 3.27 -17.10
N LYS A 36 -6.46 4.08 -17.07
CA LYS A 36 -6.41 5.49 -17.48
C LYS A 36 -5.59 6.39 -16.55
N GLU A 37 -5.31 5.95 -15.31
CA GLU A 37 -4.45 6.69 -14.39
C GLU A 37 -2.96 6.54 -14.72
N MET A 38 -2.58 5.46 -15.43
CA MET A 38 -1.19 5.17 -15.76
C MET A 38 -0.75 5.85 -17.04
N ILE A 39 -0.02 6.94 -16.92
CA ILE A 39 0.51 7.72 -18.06
C ILE A 39 1.73 7.03 -18.68
N LEU A 40 2.58 6.45 -17.84
CA LEU A 40 3.80 5.75 -18.24
C LEU A 40 4.03 4.55 -17.36
N TYR A 41 4.25 3.38 -17.96
CA TYR A 41 4.57 2.15 -17.24
C TYR A 41 5.52 1.27 -18.06
N LYS A 42 6.16 0.33 -17.39
CA LYS A 42 6.97 -0.70 -18.03
C LYS A 42 6.38 -2.07 -17.70
N ASP A 43 6.01 -2.79 -18.75
CA ASP A 43 5.58 -4.17 -18.62
C ASP A 43 6.77 -5.09 -18.36
N PHE A 44 6.57 -6.02 -17.43
CA PHE A 44 7.47 -7.14 -17.19
C PHE A 44 6.78 -8.42 -17.66
N ASP A 45 7.39 -9.07 -18.64
CA ASP A 45 6.86 -10.27 -19.28
C ASP A 45 7.86 -11.41 -19.16
N ASN A 46 7.41 -12.50 -18.54
CA ASN A 46 8.23 -13.69 -18.36
C ASN A 46 8.53 -14.41 -19.68
N GLU A 47 7.62 -14.38 -20.64
CA GLU A 47 7.80 -15.02 -21.95
C GLU A 47 8.81 -14.25 -22.79
N ALA A 48 8.76 -12.92 -22.72
CA ALA A 48 9.74 -12.05 -23.37
C ALA A 48 11.07 -11.93 -22.60
N LEU A 49 11.23 -12.66 -21.49
CA LEU A 49 12.41 -12.60 -20.60
C LEU A 49 12.70 -11.22 -20.00
N ILE A 50 11.71 -10.33 -20.00
CA ILE A 50 11.79 -9.03 -19.35
C ILE A 50 11.34 -9.22 -17.90
N ARG A 51 12.28 -9.41 -17.00
CA ARG A 51 12.03 -9.78 -15.60
C ARG A 51 12.62 -8.79 -14.62
N HIS A 52 12.11 -8.82 -13.40
CA HIS A 52 12.73 -8.21 -12.23
C HIS A 52 12.54 -9.13 -11.02
N ASP A 53 13.39 -9.01 -10.04
CA ASP A 53 13.35 -9.76 -8.78
C ASP A 53 12.91 -8.90 -7.56
N ALA A 54 12.40 -7.69 -7.81
CA ALA A 54 12.00 -6.75 -6.77
C ALA A 54 11.00 -7.35 -5.77
N SER A 55 10.04 -8.14 -6.23
CA SER A 55 9.07 -8.83 -5.37
C SER A 55 9.75 -9.84 -4.43
N MET A 56 10.77 -10.54 -4.91
CA MET A 56 11.57 -11.45 -4.07
C MET A 56 12.40 -10.69 -3.05
N HIS A 57 12.94 -9.52 -3.41
CA HIS A 57 13.67 -8.67 -2.47
C HIS A 57 12.80 -8.18 -1.33
N VAL A 58 11.56 -7.77 -1.62
CA VAL A 58 10.60 -7.35 -0.59
C VAL A 58 10.19 -8.53 0.30
N PHE A 59 9.98 -9.71 -0.28
CA PHE A 59 9.45 -10.87 0.43
C PHE A 59 10.51 -11.68 1.18
N ALA A 60 11.66 -11.94 0.56
CA ALA A 60 12.69 -12.86 1.08
C ALA A 60 13.87 -12.15 1.75
N TYR A 61 14.05 -10.85 1.52
CA TYR A 61 15.16 -10.08 2.05
C TYR A 61 14.67 -8.97 2.99
N THR A 62 15.61 -8.21 3.52
CA THR A 62 15.37 -7.21 4.57
C THR A 62 14.88 -5.86 4.07
N THR A 63 14.25 -5.78 2.91
CA THR A 63 13.68 -4.53 2.42
C THR A 63 12.41 -4.21 3.17
N ASN A 64 12.44 -3.17 3.99
CA ASN A 64 11.33 -2.74 4.82
C ASN A 64 10.95 -1.30 4.51
N LEU A 65 9.69 -0.97 4.76
CA LEU A 65 9.21 0.41 4.69
C LEU A 65 9.71 1.21 5.90
N SER A 66 10.07 2.47 5.67
CA SER A 66 10.57 3.32 6.75
C SER A 66 9.45 3.75 7.70
N ARG A 67 9.79 3.97 8.97
CA ARG A 67 8.88 4.56 9.95
C ARG A 67 8.37 5.93 9.50
N SER A 68 9.22 6.72 8.87
CA SER A 68 8.85 8.03 8.34
C SER A 68 7.72 7.92 7.30
N LEU A 69 7.77 6.93 6.41
CA LEU A 69 6.68 6.66 5.47
C LEU A 69 5.41 6.27 6.21
N MET A 70 5.49 5.40 7.23
CA MET A 70 4.33 5.03 8.04
C MET A 70 3.69 6.26 8.72
N GLU A 71 4.48 7.15 9.27
CA GLU A 71 4.03 8.34 9.98
C GLU A 71 3.49 9.44 9.03
N SER A 72 3.86 9.44 7.76
CA SER A 72 3.40 10.41 6.78
C SER A 72 1.91 10.29 6.43
N TYR A 73 1.32 9.11 6.59
CA TYR A 73 -0.12 8.93 6.37
C TYR A 73 -0.92 9.61 7.49
N LEU A 74 -1.98 10.29 7.11
CA LEU A 74 -2.81 11.05 8.04
C LEU A 74 -3.76 10.15 8.85
N VAL A 75 -4.26 10.69 9.95
CA VAL A 75 -5.28 10.08 10.81
C VAL A 75 -6.54 10.92 10.76
N LYS A 76 -7.70 10.29 10.69
CA LYS A 76 -8.98 10.96 10.82
C LYS A 76 -9.28 11.19 12.31
N LYS A 77 -9.36 12.45 12.71
CA LYS A 77 -9.75 12.87 14.06
C LYS A 77 -10.75 14.01 13.94
N ASP A 78 -11.92 13.85 14.56
CA ASP A 78 -12.98 14.87 14.57
C ASP A 78 -13.30 15.41 13.16
N GLU A 79 -13.49 14.50 12.20
CA GLU A 79 -13.74 14.78 10.77
C GLU A 79 -12.58 15.52 10.05
N LYS A 80 -11.43 15.68 10.68
CA LYS A 80 -10.23 16.30 10.10
C LYS A 80 -9.13 15.29 9.88
N ALA A 81 -8.36 15.49 8.83
CA ALA A 81 -7.12 14.76 8.58
C ALA A 81 -5.97 15.45 9.32
N VAL A 82 -5.37 14.77 10.27
CA VAL A 82 -4.27 15.29 11.10
C VAL A 82 -3.02 14.41 10.97
N PRO A 83 -1.82 14.95 11.19
CA PRO A 83 -0.60 14.15 11.23
C PRO A 83 -0.66 13.06 12.31
N PHE A 84 -0.07 11.89 12.04
CA PHE A 84 -0.01 10.80 13.04
C PHE A 84 0.74 11.21 14.32
N SER A 85 1.72 12.07 14.22
CA SER A 85 2.47 12.62 15.36
C SER A 85 1.62 13.48 16.31
N SER A 86 0.45 13.93 15.88
CA SER A 86 -0.49 14.67 16.74
C SER A 86 -1.41 13.78 17.57
N VAL A 87 -1.36 12.46 17.34
CA VAL A 87 -2.13 11.49 18.12
C VAL A 87 -1.42 11.25 19.44
N GLU A 88 -2.18 11.26 20.52
CA GLU A 88 -1.65 10.98 21.86
C GLU A 88 -0.96 9.61 21.91
N ASN A 89 0.22 9.56 22.53
CA ASN A 89 1.02 8.35 22.68
C ASN A 89 1.36 7.63 21.36
N TYR A 90 1.44 8.35 20.22
CA TYR A 90 1.69 7.75 18.90
C TYR A 90 2.96 6.90 18.84
N GLN A 91 3.98 7.23 19.64
CA GLN A 91 5.27 6.51 19.66
C GLN A 91 5.20 5.14 20.33
N THR A 92 4.23 4.96 21.24
CA THR A 92 4.07 3.74 22.03
C THR A 92 2.91 2.86 21.58
N LYS A 93 2.21 3.26 20.53
CA LYS A 93 1.13 2.46 19.95
C LYS A 93 1.64 1.11 19.46
N THR A 94 0.89 0.08 19.76
CA THR A 94 1.12 -1.26 19.21
C THR A 94 0.89 -1.27 17.69
N PHE A 95 1.43 -2.28 17.01
CA PHE A 95 1.23 -2.45 15.56
C PHE A 95 -0.25 -2.37 15.16
N ILE A 96 -1.14 -3.02 15.89
CA ILE A 96 -2.59 -3.02 15.62
C ILE A 96 -3.16 -1.60 15.77
N GLU A 97 -2.81 -0.90 16.84
CA GLU A 97 -3.31 0.45 17.12
C GLU A 97 -2.84 1.49 16.09
N THR A 98 -1.75 1.22 15.38
CA THR A 98 -1.29 2.13 14.31
C THR A 98 -2.19 2.14 13.09
N PHE A 99 -3.10 1.18 12.94
CA PHE A 99 -4.05 1.10 11.81
C PHE A 99 -5.40 1.77 12.09
N ALA A 100 -5.66 2.19 13.34
CA ALA A 100 -6.93 2.83 13.69
C ALA A 100 -7.05 4.22 13.06
N ASP A 101 -8.20 4.48 12.44
CA ASP A 101 -8.59 5.77 11.88
C ASP A 101 -7.60 6.39 10.88
N ARG A 102 -6.81 5.56 10.22
CA ARG A 102 -5.81 5.99 9.23
C ARG A 102 -6.43 6.26 7.87
N ASP A 103 -5.74 7.08 7.09
CA ASP A 103 -5.97 7.17 5.64
C ASP A 103 -6.11 5.75 5.05
N PRO A 104 -7.15 5.46 4.27
CA PRO A 104 -7.38 4.12 3.71
C PRO A 104 -6.19 3.54 2.93
N ARG A 105 -5.38 4.40 2.31
CA ARG A 105 -4.16 3.98 1.59
C ARG A 105 -3.11 3.37 2.51
N TYR A 106 -3.14 3.69 3.81
CA TYR A 106 -2.23 3.08 4.79
C TYR A 106 -2.38 1.55 4.80
N ALA A 107 -3.60 1.05 4.96
CA ALA A 107 -3.88 -0.39 4.95
C ALA A 107 -3.68 -1.04 3.57
N GLN A 108 -3.67 -0.24 2.51
CA GLN A 108 -3.40 -0.72 1.15
C GLN A 108 -1.91 -0.75 0.81
N THR A 109 -1.08 -0.01 1.53
CA THR A 109 0.39 0.02 1.40
C THR A 109 1.06 -0.94 2.38
N PHE A 110 0.55 -1.00 3.60
CA PHE A 110 1.11 -1.85 4.66
C PHE A 110 0.24 -3.07 4.89
N MET A 111 0.87 -4.18 5.24
CA MET A 111 0.16 -5.39 5.60
C MET A 111 -0.56 -5.18 6.93
N TYR A 112 -1.87 -5.03 6.89
CA TYR A 112 -2.70 -4.76 8.06
C TYR A 112 -3.07 -6.04 8.82
N PRO A 113 -3.45 -5.93 10.10
CA PRO A 113 -3.97 -7.07 10.86
C PRO A 113 -5.24 -7.64 10.22
N GLY A 114 -5.22 -8.94 9.96
CA GLY A 114 -6.33 -9.61 9.26
C GLY A 114 -6.22 -9.65 7.73
N TYR A 115 -5.14 -9.09 7.16
CA TYR A 115 -4.91 -9.17 5.72
C TYR A 115 -4.76 -10.62 5.25
N ILE A 116 -5.49 -10.99 4.21
CA ILE A 116 -5.39 -12.30 3.56
C ILE A 116 -4.56 -12.10 2.29
N ARG A 117 -3.41 -12.75 2.21
CA ARG A 117 -2.56 -12.70 1.02
C ARG A 117 -3.23 -13.46 -0.13
N PRO A 118 -3.05 -13.06 -1.38
CA PRO A 118 -3.51 -13.84 -2.53
C PRO A 118 -3.02 -15.29 -2.44
N GLY A 119 -3.94 -16.25 -2.52
CA GLY A 119 -3.65 -17.68 -2.40
C GLY A 119 -3.70 -18.25 -0.97
N ASP A 120 -3.76 -17.42 0.06
CA ASP A 120 -3.93 -17.88 1.45
C ASP A 120 -5.41 -18.06 1.79
N ALA A 121 -5.72 -19.08 2.64
CA ALA A 121 -7.07 -19.31 3.15
C ALA A 121 -7.33 -18.62 4.51
N LYS A 122 -6.29 -18.07 5.14
CA LYS A 122 -6.34 -17.49 6.49
C LYS A 122 -5.64 -16.13 6.51
N PRO A 123 -6.06 -15.24 7.43
CA PRO A 123 -5.38 -14.00 7.65
C PRO A 123 -3.89 -14.19 7.98
N PHE A 124 -3.07 -13.34 7.40
CA PHE A 124 -1.65 -13.26 7.74
C PHE A 124 -1.48 -12.78 9.18
N VAL A 125 -0.75 -13.56 9.95
CA VAL A 125 -0.35 -13.18 11.31
C VAL A 125 1.15 -12.90 11.28
N PRO A 126 1.59 -11.63 11.48
CA PRO A 126 3.01 -11.31 11.57
C PRO A 126 3.62 -12.10 12.72
N ASN A 127 4.78 -12.72 12.48
CA ASN A 127 5.52 -13.34 13.57
C ASN A 127 6.18 -12.23 14.41
N MET A 128 5.48 -11.81 15.45
CA MET A 128 5.94 -10.81 16.41
C MET A 128 6.87 -11.38 17.48
N ASN A 129 7.38 -12.59 17.31
CA ASN A 129 8.28 -13.22 18.25
C ASN A 129 9.62 -12.48 18.23
N LEU A 130 9.88 -11.69 19.27
CA LEU A 130 11.09 -10.87 19.42
C LEU A 130 12.39 -11.70 19.35
N GLY A 131 12.31 -13.01 19.58
CA GLY A 131 13.42 -13.95 19.39
C GLY A 131 13.81 -14.19 17.92
N ALA A 132 12.97 -13.83 16.95
CA ALA A 132 13.25 -13.95 15.53
C ALA A 132 13.92 -12.69 14.95
N ILE A 133 13.94 -11.59 15.67
CA ILE A 133 14.71 -10.39 15.33
C ILE A 133 16.16 -10.70 15.70
N ARG A 134 16.85 -11.39 14.82
CA ARG A 134 18.31 -11.51 14.93
C ARG A 134 18.90 -10.11 14.75
N ARG A 135 19.66 -9.71 15.75
CA ARG A 135 20.49 -8.51 15.77
C ARG A 135 21.47 -8.51 14.60
#